data_bfb20fca0adaa8f3eff4ac6f6d409aee
#
_entry.id   bfb20fca0adaa8f3eff4ac6f6d409aee
#
_cell.length_a   1.000
_cell.length_b   1.000
_cell.length_c   1.000
_cell.angle_alpha   90.00
_cell.angle_beta   90.00
_cell.angle_gamma   90.00
#
_symmetry.space_group_name_H-M   'P 1'
#
loop_
_entity.id
_entity.type
_entity.pdbx_description
1 polymer ?
#
loop_
_entity_poly.entity_id
_entity_poly.type
_entity_poly.pdbx_seq_one_letter_code
_entity_poly.pdbx_strand_id
1 'polypeptide(L)'
;FSLAPHDISLHLAFFNSEPVKIFAAGGDFIQPEVEDQVMVTLDFGNHRKAHIYTSWLSPLKERRITLVGSQGMLVFDDLQKNEKLVWYEYGSPLKEMINRSFSFAKKTVVELDDSEPLRNECIHFLECVQQRKTPLTDGKEGLRVLRTLIAAQRALKEENVEKSEGKRKQTPYFVHSSSFVDENVQIGEGTKIWHFSHILKNTSIGKNCVIGQNVVIGP
;
A
#
# COMPACT_ATOMS: atom_id res chain seq x y z
N PHE A 1 10.44 -4.10 -6.53
CA PHE A 1 9.55 -3.33 -7.44
C PHE A 1 8.95 -4.14 -8.60
N SER A 2 9.41 -5.35 -8.90
CA SER A 2 8.87 -6.17 -10.02
C SER A 2 7.39 -6.52 -9.90
N LEU A 3 6.82 -6.52 -8.71
CA LEU A 3 5.39 -6.80 -8.46
C LEU A 3 4.50 -5.54 -8.50
N ALA A 4 5.07 -4.35 -8.35
CA ALA A 4 4.33 -3.10 -8.23
C ALA A 4 3.74 -2.49 -9.55
N PRO A 5 4.22 -2.79 -10.76
CA PRO A 5 3.73 -2.14 -11.98
C PRO A 5 2.22 -2.26 -12.19
N HIS A 6 1.65 -3.44 -11.90
CA HIS A 6 0.22 -3.67 -12.06
C HIS A 6 -0.61 -2.82 -11.10
N ASP A 7 -0.20 -2.77 -9.83
CA ASP A 7 -0.89 -1.96 -8.81
C ASP A 7 -0.78 -0.46 -9.11
N ILE A 8 0.39 0.00 -9.54
CA ILE A 8 0.59 1.39 -9.96
C ILE A 8 -0.33 1.73 -11.14
N SER A 9 -0.39 0.88 -12.17
CA SER A 9 -1.26 1.09 -13.33
C SER A 9 -2.72 1.22 -12.93
N LEU A 10 -3.20 0.34 -12.06
CA LEU A 10 -4.57 0.38 -11.56
C LEU A 10 -4.86 1.68 -10.79
N HIS A 11 -3.97 2.12 -9.92
CA HIS A 11 -4.17 3.37 -9.17
C HIS A 11 -4.13 4.62 -10.06
N LEU A 12 -3.24 4.66 -11.06
CA LEU A 12 -3.22 5.73 -12.06
C LEU A 12 -4.53 5.77 -12.85
N ALA A 13 -5.10 4.62 -13.19
CA ALA A 13 -6.39 4.52 -13.87
C ALA A 13 -7.55 4.96 -12.96
N PHE A 14 -7.61 4.52 -11.69
CA PHE A 14 -8.67 4.88 -10.75
C PHE A 14 -8.72 6.38 -10.47
N PHE A 15 -7.57 7.03 -10.30
CA PHE A 15 -7.52 8.45 -10.00
C PHE A 15 -7.46 9.33 -11.26
N ASN A 16 -7.19 8.73 -12.42
CA ASN A 16 -7.02 9.41 -13.71
C ASN A 16 -6.14 10.67 -13.61
N SER A 17 -5.06 10.57 -12.86
CA SER A 17 -4.12 11.68 -12.59
C SER A 17 -2.74 11.14 -12.20
N GLU A 18 -1.73 12.01 -12.28
CA GLU A 18 -0.39 11.71 -11.77
C GLU A 18 -0.32 11.96 -10.25
N PRO A 19 0.44 11.18 -9.48
CA PRO A 19 0.70 11.48 -8.09
C PRO A 19 1.53 12.77 -7.96
N VAL A 20 1.14 13.64 -7.04
CA VAL A 20 1.87 14.89 -6.73
C VAL A 20 3.02 14.67 -5.76
N LYS A 21 2.97 13.57 -4.98
CA LYS A 21 4.04 13.11 -4.10
C LYS A 21 4.08 11.60 -4.06
N ILE A 22 5.28 11.06 -3.93
CA ILE A 22 5.53 9.63 -3.83
C ILE A 22 6.46 9.40 -2.64
N PHE A 23 6.07 8.46 -1.79
CA PHE A 23 6.89 7.99 -0.68
C PHE A 23 7.07 6.48 -0.85
N ALA A 24 8.24 5.98 -0.50
CA ALA A 24 8.50 4.55 -0.53
C ALA A 24 9.39 4.16 0.64
N ALA A 25 9.06 3.04 1.27
CA ALA A 25 9.85 2.42 2.32
C ALA A 25 9.98 0.93 2.03
N GLY A 26 11.13 0.33 2.33
CA GLY A 26 11.36 -1.08 2.06
C GLY A 26 12.71 -1.57 2.57
N GLY A 27 13.02 -2.82 2.26
CA GLY A 27 14.28 -3.44 2.66
C GLY A 27 14.68 -4.61 1.78
N ASP A 28 15.95 -4.92 1.86
CA ASP A 28 16.68 -5.98 1.17
C ASP A 28 17.13 -7.04 2.19
N PHE A 29 16.20 -7.89 2.62
CA PHE A 29 16.40 -8.84 3.73
C PHE A 29 17.10 -10.13 3.30
N ILE A 30 16.95 -10.55 2.03
CA ILE A 30 17.54 -11.78 1.50
C ILE A 30 18.83 -11.46 0.74
N GLN A 31 18.78 -10.52 -0.19
CA GLN A 31 19.89 -10.20 -1.05
C GLN A 31 20.17 -8.69 -0.99
N PRO A 32 21.40 -8.29 -0.59
CA PRO A 32 21.79 -6.88 -0.58
C PRO A 32 21.49 -6.17 -1.90
N GLU A 33 20.99 -4.94 -1.81
CA GLU A 33 20.65 -4.06 -2.94
C GLU A 33 19.47 -4.52 -3.81
N VAL A 34 18.77 -5.61 -3.41
CA VAL A 34 17.55 -6.08 -4.08
C VAL A 34 16.42 -6.10 -3.07
N GLU A 35 15.54 -5.14 -3.15
CA GLU A 35 14.43 -4.99 -2.20
C GLU A 35 13.44 -6.15 -2.32
N ASP A 36 13.28 -6.90 -1.22
CA ASP A 36 12.36 -8.03 -1.10
C ASP A 36 10.96 -7.60 -0.69
N GLN A 37 10.86 -6.46 -0.03
CA GLN A 37 9.63 -5.91 0.49
C GLN A 37 9.61 -4.40 0.29
N VAL A 38 8.53 -3.88 -0.25
CA VAL A 38 8.36 -2.43 -0.49
C VAL A 38 6.93 -2.01 -0.21
N MET A 39 6.79 -0.86 0.45
CA MET A 39 5.54 -0.11 0.55
C MET A 39 5.71 1.20 -0.21
N VAL A 40 4.76 1.50 -1.08
CA VAL A 40 4.71 2.76 -1.84
C VAL A 40 3.43 3.50 -1.48
N THR A 41 3.55 4.77 -1.18
CA THR A 41 2.41 5.68 -1.01
C THR A 41 2.42 6.70 -2.14
N LEU A 42 1.33 6.72 -2.91
CA LEU A 42 1.07 7.68 -3.96
C LEU A 42 0.06 8.71 -3.45
N ASP A 43 0.45 9.96 -3.36
CA ASP A 43 -0.44 11.07 -3.01
C ASP A 43 -0.87 11.79 -4.29
N PHE A 44 -2.15 11.75 -4.61
CA PHE A 44 -2.74 12.39 -5.79
C PHE A 44 -3.30 13.79 -5.49
N GLY A 45 -3.06 14.32 -4.28
CA GLY A 45 -3.65 15.57 -3.84
C GLY A 45 -5.14 15.44 -3.47
N ASN A 46 -5.71 16.52 -2.92
CA ASN A 46 -7.13 16.58 -2.54
C ASN A 46 -7.59 15.38 -1.68
N HIS A 47 -6.77 14.95 -0.73
CA HIS A 47 -7.01 13.82 0.16
C HIS A 47 -7.12 12.45 -0.54
N ARG A 48 -6.68 12.33 -1.81
CA ARG A 48 -6.67 11.06 -2.54
C ARG A 48 -5.29 10.41 -2.40
N LYS A 49 -5.24 9.25 -1.81
CA LYS A 49 -3.99 8.50 -1.58
C LYS A 49 -4.17 7.03 -1.96
N ALA A 50 -3.08 6.42 -2.41
CA ALA A 50 -2.99 4.98 -2.60
C ALA A 50 -1.80 4.43 -1.82
N HIS A 51 -1.97 3.24 -1.27
CA HIS A 51 -0.93 2.49 -0.59
C HIS A 51 -0.77 1.15 -1.29
N ILE A 52 0.44 0.86 -1.74
CA ILE A 52 0.79 -0.36 -2.44
C ILE A 52 1.81 -1.10 -1.57
N TYR A 53 1.50 -2.32 -1.21
CA TYR A 53 2.43 -3.19 -0.51
C TYR A 53 2.76 -4.40 -1.37
N THR A 54 4.06 -4.65 -1.58
CA THR A 54 4.55 -5.81 -2.31
C THR A 54 5.66 -6.49 -1.53
N SER A 55 5.63 -7.81 -1.47
CA SER A 55 6.64 -8.59 -0.76
C SER A 55 6.86 -9.94 -1.44
N TRP A 56 8.12 -10.32 -1.60
CA TRP A 56 8.55 -11.67 -1.94
C TRP A 56 8.62 -12.59 -0.72
N LEU A 57 8.57 -12.02 0.48
CA LEU A 57 8.75 -12.74 1.74
C LEU A 57 7.44 -13.36 2.27
N SER A 58 6.28 -12.95 1.72
CA SER A 58 5.00 -13.47 2.18
C SER A 58 4.78 -14.91 1.70
N PRO A 59 4.57 -15.88 2.58
CA PRO A 59 4.21 -17.23 2.20
C PRO A 59 2.76 -17.33 1.72
N LEU A 60 1.96 -16.30 1.97
CA LEU A 60 0.56 -16.23 1.58
C LEU A 60 0.44 -15.46 0.27
N LYS A 61 -0.32 -16.03 -0.67
CA LYS A 61 -0.71 -15.33 -1.89
C LYS A 61 -1.84 -14.38 -1.54
N GLU A 62 -1.61 -13.08 -1.73
CA GLU A 62 -2.63 -12.04 -1.57
C GLU A 62 -2.77 -11.25 -2.87
N ARG A 63 -4.02 -11.01 -3.28
CA ARG A 63 -4.37 -10.19 -4.44
C ARG A 63 -5.65 -9.43 -4.13
N ARG A 64 -5.51 -8.42 -3.29
CA ARG A 64 -6.64 -7.65 -2.79
C ARG A 64 -6.45 -6.17 -3.07
N ILE A 65 -7.52 -5.54 -3.55
CA ILE A 65 -7.61 -4.10 -3.73
C ILE A 65 -8.80 -3.59 -2.92
N THR A 66 -8.57 -2.55 -2.15
CA THR A 66 -9.63 -1.89 -1.38
C THR A 66 -9.69 -0.43 -1.77
N LEU A 67 -10.83 0.01 -2.27
CA LEU A 67 -11.11 1.40 -2.61
C LEU A 67 -12.08 1.97 -1.57
N VAL A 68 -11.65 3.01 -0.87
CA VAL A 68 -12.45 3.69 0.15
C VAL A 68 -12.89 5.04 -0.40
N GLY A 69 -14.20 5.23 -0.49
CA GLY A 69 -14.83 6.48 -0.94
C GLY A 69 -15.68 7.11 0.16
N SER A 70 -16.35 8.21 -0.17
CA SER A 70 -17.21 8.93 0.76
C SER A 70 -18.54 8.22 1.08
N GLN A 71 -18.98 7.31 0.22
CA GLN A 71 -20.28 6.61 0.33
C GLN A 71 -20.13 5.14 0.72
N GLY A 72 -18.93 4.59 0.63
CA GLY A 72 -18.70 3.17 0.89
C GLY A 72 -17.31 2.73 0.53
N MET A 73 -17.14 1.42 0.57
CA MET A 73 -15.89 0.74 0.29
C MET A 73 -16.11 -0.38 -0.73
N LEU A 74 -15.27 -0.42 -1.76
CA LEU A 74 -15.23 -1.51 -2.73
C LEU A 74 -14.02 -2.39 -2.43
N VAL A 75 -14.24 -3.70 -2.30
CA VAL A 75 -13.19 -4.69 -2.08
C VAL A 75 -13.19 -5.67 -3.24
N PHE A 76 -12.06 -5.73 -3.93
CA PHE A 76 -11.77 -6.77 -4.90
C PHE A 76 -10.75 -7.74 -4.29
N ASP A 77 -11.05 -9.04 -4.33
CA ASP A 77 -10.15 -10.11 -3.89
C ASP A 77 -10.13 -11.22 -4.94
N ASP A 78 -9.04 -11.29 -5.70
CA ASP A 78 -8.91 -12.21 -6.83
C ASP A 78 -8.89 -13.70 -6.41
N LEU A 79 -8.66 -13.98 -5.13
CA LEU A 79 -8.64 -15.35 -4.61
C LEU A 79 -10.01 -15.85 -4.17
N GLN A 80 -11.00 -14.96 -4.07
CA GLN A 80 -12.37 -15.32 -3.74
C GLN A 80 -13.11 -15.82 -4.99
N LYS A 81 -13.83 -16.95 -4.84
CA LYS A 81 -14.61 -17.52 -5.95
C LYS A 81 -15.96 -16.83 -6.13
N ASN A 82 -16.67 -16.60 -5.04
CA ASN A 82 -18.07 -16.16 -5.07
C ASN A 82 -18.27 -14.68 -4.73
N GLU A 83 -17.33 -14.07 -4.00
CA GLU A 83 -17.41 -12.68 -3.56
C GLU A 83 -16.15 -11.92 -4.02
N LYS A 84 -15.83 -12.06 -5.29
CA LYS A 84 -14.61 -11.49 -5.88
C LYS A 84 -14.62 -9.96 -5.84
N LEU A 85 -15.79 -9.35 -6.03
CA LEU A 85 -16.00 -7.92 -5.93
C LEU A 85 -17.19 -7.61 -5.02
N VAL A 86 -16.95 -6.87 -3.95
CA VAL A 86 -17.96 -6.57 -2.94
C VAL A 86 -18.01 -5.08 -2.67
N TRP A 87 -19.22 -4.52 -2.74
CA TRP A 87 -19.52 -3.16 -2.32
C TRP A 87 -20.09 -3.15 -0.90
N TYR A 88 -19.48 -2.35 -0.04
CA TYR A 88 -19.95 -2.06 1.31
C TYR A 88 -20.43 -0.62 1.39
N GLU A 89 -21.74 -0.43 1.50
CA GLU A 89 -22.35 0.88 1.63
C GLU A 89 -22.28 1.36 3.07
N TYR A 90 -21.91 2.61 3.31
CA TYR A 90 -21.93 3.19 4.64
C TYR A 90 -23.36 3.54 5.08
N GLY A 91 -23.66 3.30 6.36
CA GLY A 91 -24.97 3.64 6.94
C GLY A 91 -25.19 5.13 7.15
N SER A 92 -24.14 5.95 7.07
CA SER A 92 -24.15 7.40 7.19
C SER A 92 -22.96 8.00 6.44
N PRO A 93 -23.01 9.26 6.03
CA PRO A 93 -21.86 9.94 5.40
C PRO A 93 -20.61 9.87 6.29
N LEU A 94 -19.46 9.68 5.68
CA LEU A 94 -18.17 9.50 6.39
C LEU A 94 -17.89 10.62 7.42
N LYS A 95 -18.32 11.85 7.13
CA LYS A 95 -18.15 13.01 8.02
C LYS A 95 -18.95 12.90 9.32
N GLU A 96 -20.04 12.13 9.34
CA GLU A 96 -20.90 11.93 10.51
C GLU A 96 -20.45 10.73 11.35
N MET A 97 -19.51 9.92 10.84
CA MET A 97 -19.01 8.72 11.50
C MET A 97 -17.94 8.99 12.58
N ILE A 98 -17.48 10.23 12.72
CA ILE A 98 -16.38 10.59 13.64
C ILE A 98 -16.66 10.17 15.11
N ASN A 99 -17.93 10.03 15.50
CA ASN A 99 -18.35 9.68 16.86
C ASN A 99 -19.19 8.39 16.93
N ARG A 100 -19.25 7.58 15.88
CA ARG A 100 -20.06 6.37 15.84
C ARG A 100 -19.21 5.16 15.41
N SER A 101 -19.57 4.00 15.92
CA SER A 101 -19.00 2.74 15.44
C SER A 101 -19.23 2.62 13.94
N PHE A 102 -18.21 2.25 13.19
CA PHE A 102 -18.33 1.94 11.77
C PHE A 102 -19.41 0.86 11.58
N SER A 103 -20.49 1.21 10.90
CA SER A 103 -21.53 0.26 10.50
C SER A 103 -21.74 0.35 8.99
N PHE A 104 -21.80 -0.80 8.36
CA PHE A 104 -22.21 -0.89 6.96
C PHE A 104 -23.73 -1.04 6.91
N ALA A 105 -24.39 -0.23 6.07
CA ALA A 105 -25.84 -0.35 5.86
C ALA A 105 -26.16 -1.57 4.98
N LYS A 106 -25.31 -1.85 4.01
CA LYS A 106 -25.53 -2.90 3.02
C LYS A 106 -24.22 -3.47 2.50
N LYS A 107 -24.20 -4.80 2.34
CA LYS A 107 -23.18 -5.53 1.57
C LYS A 107 -23.80 -6.00 0.26
N THR A 108 -23.18 -5.72 -0.86
CA THR A 108 -23.65 -6.15 -2.19
C THR A 108 -22.50 -6.82 -2.91
N VAL A 109 -22.68 -8.05 -3.33
CA VAL A 109 -21.74 -8.74 -4.23
C VAL A 109 -21.99 -8.23 -5.64
N VAL A 110 -20.96 -7.77 -6.30
CA VAL A 110 -21.00 -7.30 -7.69
C VAL A 110 -20.64 -8.47 -8.59
N GLU A 111 -21.54 -8.86 -9.45
CA GLU A 111 -21.26 -9.91 -10.43
C GLU A 111 -20.22 -9.44 -11.43
N LEU A 112 -19.24 -10.27 -11.70
CA LEU A 112 -18.21 -10.05 -12.70
C LEU A 112 -18.41 -11.03 -13.85
N ASP A 113 -18.03 -10.60 -15.06
CA ASP A 113 -17.94 -11.49 -16.19
C ASP A 113 -16.86 -12.57 -15.92
N ASP A 114 -17.19 -13.83 -16.18
CA ASP A 114 -16.30 -14.99 -15.98
C ASP A 114 -15.33 -15.19 -17.16
N SER A 115 -15.10 -14.16 -17.93
CA SER A 115 -14.16 -14.20 -19.04
C SER A 115 -12.71 -14.24 -18.58
N GLU A 116 -11.86 -14.95 -19.31
CA GLU A 116 -10.44 -15.06 -19.03
C GLU A 116 -9.73 -13.72 -19.31
N PRO A 117 -9.03 -13.12 -18.32
CA PRO A 117 -8.41 -11.80 -18.48
C PRO A 117 -7.40 -11.71 -19.63
N LEU A 118 -6.52 -12.71 -19.76
CA LEU A 118 -5.51 -12.74 -20.83
C LEU A 118 -6.17 -12.84 -22.23
N ARG A 119 -7.24 -13.61 -22.34
CA ARG A 119 -8.02 -13.69 -23.58
C ARG A 119 -8.62 -12.32 -23.95
N ASN A 120 -9.16 -11.60 -22.97
CA ASN A 120 -9.71 -10.26 -23.19
C ASN A 120 -8.64 -9.27 -23.64
N GLU A 121 -7.45 -9.32 -23.05
CA GLU A 121 -6.30 -8.52 -23.46
C GLU A 121 -5.91 -8.78 -24.90
N CYS A 122 -5.80 -10.05 -25.30
CA CYS A 122 -5.49 -10.45 -26.68
C CYS A 122 -6.56 -9.98 -27.68
N ILE A 123 -7.84 -10.15 -27.34
CA ILE A 123 -8.96 -9.69 -28.18
C ILE A 123 -8.90 -8.17 -28.35
N HIS A 124 -8.75 -7.42 -27.25
CA HIS A 124 -8.63 -5.98 -27.27
C HIS A 124 -7.47 -5.50 -28.16
N PHE A 125 -6.31 -6.16 -28.06
CA PHE A 125 -5.16 -5.84 -28.91
C PHE A 125 -5.47 -6.06 -30.40
N LEU A 126 -6.07 -7.19 -30.74
CA LEU A 126 -6.45 -7.50 -32.14
C LEU A 126 -7.47 -6.51 -32.68
N GLU A 127 -8.46 -6.12 -31.88
CA GLU A 127 -9.44 -5.10 -32.25
C GLU A 127 -8.78 -3.73 -32.49
N CYS A 128 -7.84 -3.34 -31.64
CA CYS A 128 -7.09 -2.10 -31.81
C CYS A 128 -6.27 -2.10 -33.10
N VAL A 129 -5.63 -3.23 -33.44
CA VAL A 129 -4.88 -3.37 -34.71
C VAL A 129 -5.81 -3.28 -35.91
N GLN A 130 -6.94 -4.01 -35.92
CA GLN A 130 -7.89 -4.06 -37.02
C GLN A 130 -8.57 -2.70 -37.25
N GLN A 131 -8.95 -2.02 -36.18
CA GLN A 131 -9.71 -0.76 -36.24
C GLN A 131 -8.81 0.48 -36.18
N ARG A 132 -7.49 0.32 -36.09
CA ARG A 132 -6.52 1.41 -35.93
C ARG A 132 -6.84 2.31 -34.73
N LYS A 133 -7.36 1.72 -33.65
CA LYS A 133 -7.65 2.40 -32.39
C LYS A 133 -6.44 2.39 -31.46
N THR A 134 -6.34 3.44 -30.64
CA THR A 134 -5.37 3.46 -29.53
C THR A 134 -5.77 2.43 -28.48
N PRO A 135 -4.87 1.55 -28.05
CA PRO A 135 -5.14 0.63 -26.94
C PRO A 135 -5.48 1.36 -25.64
N LEU A 136 -6.26 0.72 -24.78
CA LEU A 136 -6.59 1.24 -23.45
C LEU A 136 -5.32 1.48 -22.62
N THR A 137 -4.35 0.58 -22.75
CA THR A 137 -3.02 0.65 -22.12
C THR A 137 -1.98 0.85 -23.21
N ASP A 138 -1.87 2.07 -23.71
CA ASP A 138 -0.90 2.43 -24.76
C ASP A 138 0.50 2.70 -24.18
N GLY A 139 1.45 3.06 -25.06
CA GLY A 139 2.81 3.39 -24.64
C GLY A 139 2.92 4.61 -23.73
N LYS A 140 1.94 5.52 -23.76
CA LYS A 140 1.90 6.67 -22.84
C LYS A 140 1.54 6.21 -21.44
N GLU A 141 0.57 5.30 -21.31
CA GLU A 141 0.21 4.70 -20.04
C GLU A 141 1.39 3.89 -19.46
N GLY A 142 2.05 3.08 -20.28
CA GLY A 142 3.27 2.39 -19.88
C GLY A 142 4.36 3.34 -19.38
N LEU A 143 4.53 4.50 -20.03
CA LEU A 143 5.48 5.53 -19.61
C LEU A 143 5.08 6.18 -18.26
N ARG A 144 3.78 6.40 -18.02
CA ARG A 144 3.28 6.90 -16.73
C ARG A 144 3.63 5.94 -15.58
N VAL A 145 3.36 4.66 -15.77
CA VAL A 145 3.71 3.61 -14.80
C VAL A 145 5.20 3.59 -14.54
N LEU A 146 6.02 3.60 -15.58
CA LEU A 146 7.48 3.58 -15.45
C LEU A 146 8.02 4.82 -14.71
N ARG A 147 7.52 6.02 -15.02
CA ARG A 147 7.90 7.25 -14.31
C ARG A 147 7.57 7.18 -12.82
N THR A 148 6.38 6.69 -12.49
CA THR A 148 5.95 6.50 -11.09
C THR A 148 6.83 5.48 -10.38
N LEU A 149 7.18 4.39 -11.05
CA LEU A 149 8.08 3.36 -10.53
C LEU A 149 9.48 3.91 -10.22
N ILE A 150 10.06 4.65 -11.17
CA ILE A 150 11.38 5.28 -11.01
C ILE A 150 11.35 6.30 -9.86
N ALA A 151 10.27 7.08 -9.75
CA ALA A 151 10.13 8.03 -8.66
C ALA A 151 10.01 7.33 -7.30
N ALA A 152 9.26 6.23 -7.21
CA ALA A 152 9.18 5.40 -6.00
C ALA A 152 10.55 4.79 -5.63
N GLN A 153 11.31 4.32 -6.61
CA GLN A 153 12.66 3.80 -6.38
C GLN A 153 13.62 4.87 -5.89
N ARG A 154 13.52 6.10 -6.40
CA ARG A 154 14.31 7.25 -5.89
C ARG A 154 13.93 7.59 -4.46
N ALA A 155 12.63 7.70 -4.16
CA ALA A 155 12.14 7.98 -2.81
C ALA A 155 12.64 6.94 -1.79
N LEU A 156 12.66 5.66 -2.16
CA LEU A 156 13.21 4.59 -1.32
C LEU A 156 14.71 4.77 -1.06
N LYS A 157 15.48 5.15 -2.07
CA LYS A 157 16.93 5.40 -1.91
C LYS A 157 17.23 6.63 -1.06
N GLU A 158 16.48 7.72 -1.25
CA GLU A 158 16.61 8.95 -0.46
C GLU A 158 16.31 8.68 1.01
N GLU A 159 15.26 7.95 1.33
CA GLU A 159 14.98 7.53 2.71
C GLU A 159 16.14 6.73 3.33
N ASN A 160 16.75 5.84 2.56
CA ASN A 160 17.89 5.06 3.02
C ASN A 160 19.16 5.93 3.23
N VAL A 161 19.36 7.01 2.46
CA VAL A 161 20.46 7.96 2.61
C VAL A 161 20.28 8.81 3.85
N GLU A 162 19.10 9.38 4.08
CA GLU A 162 18.82 10.17 5.31
C GLU A 162 19.04 9.34 6.58
N LYS A 163 18.74 8.05 6.56
CA LYS A 163 19.04 7.12 7.66
C LYS A 163 20.53 6.91 7.88
N SER A 164 21.34 6.97 6.83
CA SER A 164 22.80 6.79 6.94
C SER A 164 23.54 8.03 7.43
N GLU A 165 23.02 9.23 7.19
CA GLU A 165 23.63 10.51 7.59
C GLU A 165 23.17 11.02 8.96
N GLY A 166 21.96 10.62 9.40
CA GLY A 166 21.47 10.90 10.74
C GLY A 166 22.31 10.13 11.76
N LYS A 167 23.20 10.82 12.51
CA LYS A 167 23.91 10.27 13.67
C LYS A 167 22.88 9.54 14.54
N ARG A 168 22.83 8.19 14.43
CA ARG A 168 22.08 7.36 15.36
C ARG A 168 22.55 7.72 16.77
N LYS A 169 21.73 8.39 17.58
CA LYS A 169 21.83 8.21 19.02
C LYS A 169 21.78 6.70 19.21
N GLN A 170 22.87 6.11 19.70
CA GLN A 170 22.86 4.70 20.06
C GLN A 170 21.83 4.50 21.17
N THR A 171 20.61 4.24 20.76
CA THR A 171 19.58 3.79 21.69
C THR A 171 19.83 2.29 21.96
N PRO A 172 19.69 1.85 23.20
CA PRO A 172 19.91 0.45 23.55
C PRO A 172 18.85 -0.49 22.96
N TYR A 173 17.97 0.01 22.13
CA TYR A 173 16.87 -0.71 21.47
C TYR A 173 16.80 -0.31 19.99
N PHE A 174 16.14 -1.12 19.19
CA PHE A 174 15.91 -0.88 17.76
C PHE A 174 14.48 -0.41 17.51
N VAL A 175 14.29 0.65 16.75
CA VAL A 175 13.00 1.08 16.20
C VAL A 175 13.15 1.23 14.70
N HIS A 176 12.31 0.53 13.96
CA HIS A 176 12.28 0.69 12.51
C HIS A 176 11.79 2.11 12.17
N SER A 177 12.41 2.73 11.17
CA SER A 177 12.16 4.13 10.80
C SER A 177 10.73 4.46 10.36
N SER A 178 9.97 3.46 9.91
CA SER A 178 8.54 3.62 9.59
C SER A 178 7.62 3.52 10.81
N SER A 179 8.18 3.31 12.00
CA SER A 179 7.43 3.22 13.24
C SER A 179 7.50 4.51 14.02
N PHE A 180 6.44 4.83 14.73
CA PHE A 180 6.34 6.03 15.53
C PHE A 180 6.43 5.68 17.01
N VAL A 181 7.23 6.43 17.74
CA VAL A 181 7.34 6.36 19.21
C VAL A 181 7.05 7.75 19.73
N ASP A 182 5.96 7.87 20.48
CA ASP A 182 5.53 9.14 21.04
C ASP A 182 6.44 9.58 22.20
N GLU A 183 6.15 10.74 22.75
CA GLU A 183 6.88 11.30 23.88
C GLU A 183 6.67 10.48 25.18
N ASN A 184 7.66 10.47 26.04
CA ASN A 184 7.65 9.78 27.34
C ASN A 184 7.48 8.26 27.26
N VAL A 185 7.85 7.65 26.17
CA VAL A 185 7.90 6.19 26.04
C VAL A 185 9.21 5.65 26.62
N GLN A 186 9.13 4.59 27.41
CA GLN A 186 10.28 3.88 27.95
C GLN A 186 10.43 2.55 27.22
N ILE A 187 11.60 2.30 26.61
CA ILE A 187 11.89 1.07 25.88
C ILE A 187 13.16 0.46 26.43
N GLY A 188 13.06 -0.80 26.90
CA GLY A 188 14.17 -1.54 27.47
C GLY A 188 15.18 -1.99 26.40
N GLU A 189 16.41 -2.19 26.87
CA GLU A 189 17.54 -2.64 26.07
C GLU A 189 17.26 -3.94 25.31
N GLY A 190 17.76 -4.05 24.06
CA GLY A 190 17.60 -5.22 23.20
C GLY A 190 16.22 -5.37 22.57
N THR A 191 15.26 -4.48 22.88
CA THR A 191 13.93 -4.50 22.29
C THR A 191 13.98 -4.08 20.83
N LYS A 192 13.17 -4.73 19.98
CA LYS A 192 13.07 -4.46 18.55
C LYS A 192 11.63 -4.14 18.20
N ILE A 193 11.42 -2.96 17.60
CA ILE A 193 10.11 -2.50 17.09
C ILE A 193 10.20 -2.48 15.58
N TRP A 194 9.38 -3.31 14.95
CA TRP A 194 9.35 -3.48 13.50
C TRP A 194 8.37 -2.53 12.83
N HIS A 195 8.27 -2.61 11.50
CA HIS A 195 7.63 -1.68 10.59
C HIS A 195 6.21 -1.24 11.00
N PHE A 196 5.90 0.03 10.78
CA PHE A 196 4.56 0.62 10.87
C PHE A 196 3.87 0.44 12.22
N SER A 197 4.65 0.24 13.28
CA SER A 197 4.13 0.17 14.64
C SER A 197 4.10 1.56 15.26
N HIS A 198 3.12 1.80 16.13
CA HIS A 198 2.99 3.04 16.87
C HIS A 198 2.97 2.77 18.36
N ILE A 199 3.95 3.30 19.06
CA ILE A 199 4.03 3.22 20.52
C ILE A 199 3.53 4.55 21.08
N LEU A 200 2.38 4.49 21.72
CA LEU A 200 1.70 5.67 22.22
C LEU A 200 2.40 6.22 23.47
N LYS A 201 2.19 7.52 23.71
CA LYS A 201 2.79 8.23 24.84
C LYS A 201 2.57 7.53 26.18
N ASN A 202 3.54 7.67 27.08
CA ASN A 202 3.56 7.11 28.42
C ASN A 202 3.56 5.56 28.49
N THR A 203 3.84 4.89 27.38
CA THR A 203 3.99 3.43 27.33
C THR A 203 5.34 2.98 27.87
N SER A 204 5.37 1.86 28.59
CA SER A 204 6.60 1.21 29.04
C SER A 204 6.73 -0.18 28.45
N ILE A 205 7.85 -0.44 27.73
CA ILE A 205 8.17 -1.74 27.11
C ILE A 205 9.44 -2.28 27.77
N GLY A 206 9.40 -3.56 28.19
CA GLY A 206 10.52 -4.22 28.84
C GLY A 206 11.73 -4.46 27.93
N LYS A 207 12.76 -5.16 28.44
CA LYS A 207 13.94 -5.55 27.69
C LYS A 207 13.69 -6.75 26.79
N ASN A 208 14.44 -6.84 25.68
CA ASN A 208 14.45 -7.97 24.76
C ASN A 208 13.07 -8.34 24.16
N CYS A 209 12.14 -7.37 24.11
CA CYS A 209 10.85 -7.56 23.46
C CYS A 209 10.97 -7.47 21.93
N VAL A 210 10.10 -8.18 21.24
CA VAL A 210 9.96 -8.06 19.79
C VAL A 210 8.53 -7.63 19.49
N ILE A 211 8.40 -6.41 18.99
CA ILE A 211 7.13 -5.84 18.54
C ILE A 211 7.07 -6.05 17.02
N GLY A 212 6.09 -6.81 16.56
CA GLY A 212 5.87 -7.09 15.14
C GLY A 212 5.47 -5.83 14.36
N GLN A 213 5.16 -6.03 13.10
CA GLN A 213 4.68 -4.95 12.24
C GLN A 213 3.21 -4.63 12.47
N ASN A 214 2.80 -3.37 12.19
CA ASN A 214 1.42 -2.88 12.30
C ASN A 214 0.81 -3.04 13.71
N VAL A 215 1.63 -2.92 14.74
CA VAL A 215 1.19 -3.03 16.14
C VAL A 215 1.06 -1.65 16.75
N VAL A 216 -0.05 -1.40 17.45
CA VAL A 216 -0.24 -0.22 18.29
C VAL A 216 -0.21 -0.64 19.75
N ILE A 217 0.67 -0.01 20.54
CA ILE A 217 0.80 -0.28 21.99
C ILE A 217 0.53 1.01 22.74
N GLY A 218 -0.38 0.94 23.68
CA GLY A 218 -0.72 2.02 24.61
C GLY A 218 -0.30 1.71 26.05
N PRO A 219 -0.43 2.68 26.95
CA PRO A 219 -0.16 2.56 28.37
C PRO A 219 -1.13 1.61 29.06
#